data_8e164d961438efb9b5d98b91c8093cfc
#
_entry.id   8e164d961438efb9b5d98b91c8093cfc
#
_cell.length_a   1.000
_cell.length_b   1.000
_cell.length_c   1.000
_cell.angle_alpha   90.00
_cell.angle_beta   90.00
_cell.angle_gamma   90.00
#
_symmetry.space_group_name_H-M   'P 1'
#
loop_
_entity.id
_entity.type
_entity.pdbx_description
1 polymer ?
#
loop_
_entity_poly.entity_id
_entity_poly.type
_entity_poly.pdbx_seq_one_letter_code
_entity_poly.pdbx_strand_id
1 'polypeptide(L)'
;MLFLLLLLIVPAQASAQERPGVKQGPDPRQVFTELIKPYRDLNDYTVRIHAKVNMPSIRIPDFSAVLYFKKPDKFHVETKSFAPIPRDSGVFNPFQFDPEKNLIAYERTEPLNGMHSDVFRVEPLDAKALVRYYHVWVGGNPRRIQQVESLSVKGTKGQVNLTYGTVEKGVEKWLLPEKVHIHLIFPEGMHNADTGSFTTKDNPVSSGMRRLDDMSGEGNIDLSYGEWQINTGLDDRLFQKK
;
A
#
# COMPACT_ATOMS: atom_id res chain seq x y z
N MET A 1 10.45 -86.81 0.54
CA MET A 1 9.34 -85.86 0.72
C MET A 1 9.98 -84.43 0.96
N LEU A 2 9.98 -83.62 -0.10
CA LEU A 2 10.61 -82.33 -0.09
C LEU A 2 9.48 -81.28 -0.01
N PHE A 3 9.39 -80.56 1.14
CA PHE A 3 8.40 -79.46 1.34
C PHE A 3 8.98 -78.19 0.78
N LEU A 4 8.40 -77.70 -0.31
CA LEU A 4 8.71 -76.43 -0.94
C LEU A 4 7.93 -75.31 -0.23
N LEU A 5 8.60 -74.46 0.54
CA LEU A 5 8.00 -73.33 1.24
C LEU A 5 7.93 -72.16 0.25
N LEU A 6 6.71 -71.84 -0.21
CA LEU A 6 6.45 -70.71 -1.12
C LEU A 6 6.33 -69.42 -0.31
N LEU A 7 7.32 -68.54 -0.38
CA LEU A 7 7.32 -67.24 0.30
C LEU A 7 6.50 -66.23 -0.54
N LEU A 8 5.30 -65.87 -0.12
CA LEU A 8 4.48 -64.84 -0.72
C LEU A 8 5.03 -63.45 -0.32
N ILE A 9 5.68 -62.78 -1.25
CA ILE A 9 6.08 -61.36 -1.11
C ILE A 9 4.84 -60.54 -1.44
N VAL A 10 4.23 -59.92 -0.42
CA VAL A 10 3.17 -58.91 -0.57
C VAL A 10 3.87 -57.58 -0.80
N PRO A 11 3.65 -56.89 -1.94
CA PRO A 11 4.20 -55.54 -2.12
C PRO A 11 3.45 -54.56 -1.18
N ALA A 12 4.20 -53.92 -0.28
CA ALA A 12 3.68 -52.85 0.51
C ALA A 12 3.37 -51.66 -0.42
N GLN A 13 2.10 -51.39 -0.65
CA GLN A 13 1.66 -50.16 -1.30
C GLN A 13 1.91 -49.02 -0.33
N ALA A 14 2.94 -48.22 -0.58
CA ALA A 14 3.18 -46.97 0.08
C ALA A 14 2.03 -46.02 -0.32
N SER A 15 1.05 -45.86 0.56
CA SER A 15 0.06 -44.78 0.44
C SER A 15 0.80 -43.48 0.47
N ALA A 16 0.86 -42.81 -0.68
CA ALA A 16 1.31 -41.44 -0.77
C ALA A 16 0.32 -40.61 0.08
N GLN A 17 0.75 -40.21 1.26
CA GLN A 17 0.03 -39.31 2.14
C GLN A 17 -0.03 -37.96 1.42
N GLU A 18 -1.19 -37.65 0.84
CA GLU A 18 -1.49 -36.33 0.27
C GLU A 18 -1.18 -35.30 1.34
N ARG A 19 -0.17 -34.47 1.10
CA ARG A 19 0.10 -33.29 1.92
C ARG A 19 -1.17 -32.44 1.88
N PRO A 20 -1.67 -31.92 3.04
CA PRO A 20 -2.84 -31.07 3.05
C PRO A 20 -2.65 -29.94 2.03
N GLY A 21 -3.57 -29.88 1.05
CA GLY A 21 -3.43 -29.04 -0.13
C GLY A 21 -3.19 -27.60 0.26
N VAL A 22 -2.04 -27.08 -0.14
CA VAL A 22 -1.83 -25.64 -0.25
C VAL A 22 -2.97 -25.14 -1.14
N LYS A 23 -3.87 -24.33 -0.61
CA LYS A 23 -4.93 -23.69 -1.40
C LYS A 23 -4.24 -23.02 -2.58
N GLN A 24 -4.42 -23.57 -3.77
CA GLN A 24 -3.89 -22.99 -4.99
C GLN A 24 -4.64 -21.69 -5.25
N GLY A 25 -4.07 -20.59 -4.80
CA GLY A 25 -4.51 -19.24 -5.15
C GLY A 25 -3.90 -18.77 -6.47
N PRO A 26 -4.25 -17.59 -6.92
CA PRO A 26 -3.63 -16.98 -8.09
C PRO A 26 -2.12 -16.77 -7.85
N ASP A 27 -1.33 -16.88 -8.93
CA ASP A 27 0.11 -16.57 -8.87
C ASP A 27 0.32 -15.11 -8.46
N PRO A 28 0.93 -14.83 -7.29
CA PRO A 28 1.11 -13.46 -6.80
C PRO A 28 1.91 -12.59 -7.77
N ARG A 29 2.98 -13.12 -8.36
CA ARG A 29 3.83 -12.38 -9.29
C ARG A 29 3.05 -11.95 -10.53
N GLN A 30 2.24 -12.85 -11.08
CA GLN A 30 1.39 -12.54 -12.22
C GLN A 30 0.36 -11.46 -11.87
N VAL A 31 -0.36 -11.61 -10.75
CA VAL A 31 -1.39 -10.65 -10.32
C VAL A 31 -0.81 -9.24 -10.19
N PHE A 32 0.31 -9.08 -9.50
CA PHE A 32 0.91 -7.75 -9.28
C PHE A 32 1.54 -7.17 -10.55
N THR A 33 2.08 -8.00 -11.44
CA THR A 33 2.51 -7.57 -12.78
C THR A 33 1.34 -7.02 -13.61
N GLU A 34 0.18 -7.69 -13.56
CA GLU A 34 -1.05 -7.24 -14.23
C GLU A 34 -1.60 -5.95 -13.62
N LEU A 35 -1.52 -5.76 -12.30
CA LEU A 35 -1.92 -4.53 -11.61
C LEU A 35 -1.09 -3.31 -12.03
N ILE A 36 0.21 -3.50 -12.29
CA ILE A 36 1.14 -2.44 -12.69
C ILE A 36 1.03 -2.12 -14.20
N LYS A 37 0.65 -3.11 -15.01
CA LYS A 37 0.63 -3.00 -16.46
C LYS A 37 -0.11 -1.75 -17.00
N PRO A 38 -1.31 -1.36 -16.50
CA PRO A 38 -2.03 -0.17 -16.99
C PRO A 38 -1.29 1.15 -16.71
N TYR A 39 -0.31 1.14 -15.81
CA TYR A 39 0.43 2.34 -15.40
C TYR A 39 1.84 2.42 -16.01
N ARG A 40 2.19 1.50 -16.94
CA ARG A 40 3.53 1.50 -17.54
C ARG A 40 3.88 2.81 -18.22
N ASP A 41 2.91 3.45 -18.84
CA ASP A 41 3.07 4.72 -19.55
C ASP A 41 2.78 5.95 -18.69
N LEU A 42 2.49 5.75 -17.39
CA LEU A 42 2.38 6.82 -16.41
C LEU A 42 3.78 7.18 -15.93
N ASN A 43 4.36 8.24 -16.49
CA ASN A 43 5.71 8.69 -16.16
C ASN A 43 5.73 9.69 -15.01
N ASP A 44 4.76 10.61 -15.00
CA ASP A 44 4.58 11.61 -13.97
C ASP A 44 3.10 12.01 -13.86
N TYR A 45 2.74 12.56 -12.71
CA TYR A 45 1.47 13.25 -12.53
C TYR A 45 1.57 14.38 -11.51
N THR A 46 0.67 15.34 -11.67
CA THR A 46 0.31 16.35 -10.66
C THR A 46 -1.15 16.14 -10.29
N VAL A 47 -1.48 16.21 -9.02
CA VAL A 47 -2.86 16.08 -8.55
C VAL A 47 -3.12 17.00 -7.37
N ARG A 48 -4.29 17.66 -7.35
CA ARG A 48 -4.77 18.39 -6.18
C ARG A 48 -5.41 17.41 -5.21
N ILE A 49 -5.02 17.53 -3.94
CA ILE A 49 -5.58 16.75 -2.84
C ILE A 49 -6.32 17.69 -1.90
N HIS A 50 -7.53 17.30 -1.51
CA HIS A 50 -8.21 17.88 -0.36
C HIS A 50 -8.22 16.85 0.77
N ALA A 51 -7.75 17.26 1.96
CA ALA A 51 -7.56 16.38 3.10
C ALA A 51 -8.37 16.84 4.31
N LYS A 52 -9.07 15.89 4.93
CA LYS A 52 -9.71 16.03 6.24
C LYS A 52 -9.00 15.10 7.21
N VAL A 53 -8.53 15.66 8.32
CA VAL A 53 -7.78 14.92 9.34
C VAL A 53 -8.55 14.94 10.65
N ASN A 54 -8.88 13.76 11.14
CA ASN A 54 -9.53 13.58 12.43
C ASN A 54 -8.62 12.72 13.32
N MET A 55 -7.85 13.39 14.18
CA MET A 55 -6.95 12.77 15.14
C MET A 55 -7.24 13.34 16.53
N PRO A 56 -7.56 12.52 17.54
CA PRO A 56 -8.02 13.01 18.85
C PRO A 56 -7.04 13.95 19.56
N SER A 57 -5.75 13.76 19.32
CA SER A 57 -4.69 14.52 19.98
C SER A 57 -4.29 15.82 19.26
N ILE A 58 -4.75 16.03 18.02
CA ILE A 58 -4.34 17.19 17.19
C ILE A 58 -5.54 17.74 16.43
N ARG A 59 -5.75 19.05 16.51
CA ARG A 59 -6.70 19.76 15.64
C ARG A 59 -5.99 20.25 14.39
N ILE A 60 -6.26 19.59 13.28
CA ILE A 60 -5.76 19.96 11.97
C ILE A 60 -6.96 20.43 11.15
N PRO A 61 -6.99 21.71 10.70
CA PRO A 61 -8.03 22.16 9.79
C PRO A 61 -7.96 21.40 8.47
N ASP A 62 -9.09 21.27 7.78
CA ASP A 62 -9.11 20.78 6.40
C ASP A 62 -8.14 21.59 5.55
N PHE A 63 -7.37 20.94 4.71
CA PHE A 63 -6.40 21.61 3.87
C PHE A 63 -6.35 21.04 2.45
N SER A 64 -5.77 21.82 1.54
CA SER A 64 -5.47 21.36 0.20
C SER A 64 -3.97 21.36 -0.04
N ALA A 65 -3.52 20.39 -0.80
CA ALA A 65 -2.14 20.26 -1.23
C ALA A 65 -2.07 19.89 -2.71
N VAL A 66 -0.96 20.18 -3.35
CA VAL A 66 -0.62 19.69 -4.67
C VAL A 66 0.46 18.63 -4.52
N LEU A 67 0.19 17.45 -5.04
CA LEU A 67 1.10 16.33 -5.01
C LEU A 67 1.67 16.11 -6.40
N TYR A 68 2.97 15.94 -6.46
CA TYR A 68 3.73 15.63 -7.67
C TYR A 68 4.35 14.25 -7.51
N PHE A 69 4.20 13.44 -8.53
CA PHE A 69 4.82 12.14 -8.64
C PHE A 69 5.62 12.04 -9.92
N LYS A 70 6.78 11.42 -9.85
CA LYS A 70 7.54 11.01 -11.02
C LYS A 70 8.12 9.62 -10.80
N LYS A 71 7.88 8.76 -11.76
CA LYS A 71 8.35 7.38 -11.78
C LYS A 71 9.85 7.26 -11.53
N PRO A 72 10.33 6.25 -10.80
CA PRO A 72 9.53 5.18 -10.21
C PRO A 72 8.96 5.52 -8.82
N ASP A 73 9.52 6.48 -8.08
CA ASP A 73 9.28 6.70 -6.65
C ASP A 73 9.57 8.12 -6.16
N LYS A 74 9.67 9.10 -7.06
CA LYS A 74 9.91 10.50 -6.67
C LYS A 74 8.58 11.17 -6.32
N PHE A 75 8.56 11.84 -5.16
CA PHE A 75 7.41 12.58 -4.66
C PHE A 75 7.80 13.95 -4.16
N HIS A 76 6.90 14.90 -4.41
CA HIS A 76 6.94 16.23 -3.83
C HIS A 76 5.53 16.67 -3.48
N VAL A 77 5.36 17.37 -2.35
CA VAL A 77 4.07 17.89 -1.89
C VAL A 77 4.23 19.38 -1.62
N GLU A 78 3.39 20.19 -2.25
CA GLU A 78 3.26 21.62 -1.99
C GLU A 78 1.97 21.89 -1.24
N THR A 79 2.08 22.58 -0.11
CA THR A 79 0.95 22.99 0.70
C THR A 79 1.26 24.32 1.39
N LYS A 80 0.22 25.13 1.62
CA LYS A 80 0.31 26.37 2.41
C LYS A 80 0.19 26.13 3.92
N SER A 81 -0.18 24.90 4.31
CA SER A 81 -0.46 24.51 5.69
C SER A 81 0.38 23.30 6.07
N PHE A 82 0.50 23.02 7.37
CA PHE A 82 1.03 21.73 7.82
C PHE A 82 0.16 20.61 7.25
N ALA A 83 0.76 19.70 6.50
CA ALA A 83 0.08 18.59 5.84
C ALA A 83 0.66 17.24 6.34
N PRO A 84 0.06 16.61 7.33
CA PRO A 84 0.44 15.28 7.79
C PRO A 84 -0.08 14.22 6.81
N ILE A 85 0.44 14.20 5.58
CA ILE A 85 0.13 13.18 4.59
C ILE A 85 1.16 12.07 4.75
N PRO A 86 0.74 10.84 5.13
CA PRO A 86 1.65 9.71 5.21
C PRO A 86 2.24 9.42 3.81
N ARG A 87 3.55 9.43 3.68
CA ARG A 87 4.23 9.19 2.40
C ARG A 87 3.89 7.82 1.83
N ASP A 88 3.77 6.83 2.69
CA ASP A 88 3.56 5.43 2.28
C ASP A 88 2.08 5.07 2.05
N SER A 89 1.14 5.93 2.46
CA SER A 89 -0.30 5.63 2.39
C SER A 89 -1.13 6.74 1.73
N GLY A 90 -0.63 7.98 1.74
CA GLY A 90 -1.34 9.16 1.20
C GLY A 90 -0.94 9.51 -0.21
N VAL A 91 -0.01 8.77 -0.81
CA VAL A 91 0.49 9.01 -2.16
C VAL A 91 0.26 7.77 -3.01
N PHE A 92 -0.50 7.93 -4.08
CA PHE A 92 -0.71 6.83 -5.01
C PHE A 92 0.57 6.54 -5.79
N ASN A 93 1.21 5.39 -5.49
CA ASN A 93 2.32 4.86 -6.27
C ASN A 93 1.91 3.50 -6.85
N PRO A 94 1.58 3.40 -8.14
CA PRO A 94 1.20 2.13 -8.75
C PRO A 94 2.33 1.10 -8.76
N PHE A 95 3.59 1.52 -8.54
CA PHE A 95 4.79 0.68 -8.52
C PHE A 95 5.22 0.29 -7.10
N GLN A 96 4.44 0.66 -6.07
CA GLN A 96 4.78 0.37 -4.66
C GLN A 96 4.93 -1.13 -4.40
N PHE A 97 4.04 -1.93 -4.99
CA PHE A 97 4.02 -3.39 -4.81
C PHE A 97 4.62 -4.13 -6.01
N ASP A 98 5.66 -3.57 -6.62
CA ASP A 98 6.41 -4.22 -7.71
C ASP A 98 6.99 -5.56 -7.22
N PRO A 99 6.70 -6.69 -7.90
CA PRO A 99 7.23 -8.01 -7.54
C PRO A 99 8.76 -8.12 -7.56
N GLU A 100 9.46 -7.21 -8.21
CA GLU A 100 10.93 -7.15 -8.18
C GLU A 100 11.47 -6.52 -6.89
N LYS A 101 10.63 -5.76 -6.16
CA LYS A 101 11.01 -5.05 -4.93
C LYS A 101 10.37 -5.64 -3.68
N ASN A 102 9.49 -6.63 -3.83
CA ASN A 102 8.73 -7.19 -2.73
C ASN A 102 8.64 -8.71 -2.81
N LEU A 103 8.68 -9.37 -1.66
CA LEU A 103 8.24 -10.75 -1.52
C LEU A 103 6.72 -10.76 -1.38
N ILE A 104 6.03 -11.46 -2.28
CA ILE A 104 4.58 -11.48 -2.32
C ILE A 104 4.08 -12.92 -2.21
N ALA A 105 3.17 -13.16 -1.27
CA ALA A 105 2.54 -14.45 -1.05
C ALA A 105 1.01 -14.31 -1.05
N TYR A 106 0.31 -15.22 -1.72
CA TYR A 106 -1.14 -15.35 -1.61
C TYR A 106 -1.49 -15.98 -0.26
N GLU A 107 -2.47 -15.43 0.45
CA GLU A 107 -2.93 -15.98 1.73
C GLU A 107 -4.32 -16.59 1.63
N ARG A 108 -5.29 -15.85 1.10
CA ARG A 108 -6.71 -16.25 1.07
C ARG A 108 -7.53 -15.42 0.10
N THR A 109 -8.74 -15.86 -0.17
CA THR A 109 -9.79 -15.05 -0.81
C THR A 109 -10.90 -14.83 0.21
N GLU A 110 -11.36 -13.58 0.34
CA GLU A 110 -12.46 -13.23 1.24
C GLU A 110 -13.34 -12.13 0.63
N PRO A 111 -14.59 -11.97 1.10
CA PRO A 111 -15.45 -10.88 0.66
C PRO A 111 -14.96 -9.54 1.24
N LEU A 112 -14.84 -8.53 0.38
CA LEU A 112 -14.62 -7.14 0.75
C LEU A 112 -15.64 -6.27 0.00
N ASN A 113 -16.43 -5.48 0.72
CA ASN A 113 -17.46 -4.60 0.14
C ASN A 113 -18.41 -5.33 -0.85
N GLY A 114 -18.80 -6.56 -0.54
CA GLY A 114 -19.68 -7.38 -1.38
C GLY A 114 -19.03 -8.03 -2.59
N MET A 115 -17.73 -7.91 -2.77
CA MET A 115 -16.96 -8.53 -3.85
C MET A 115 -15.91 -9.48 -3.28
N HIS A 116 -15.64 -10.59 -4.01
CA HIS A 116 -14.51 -11.44 -3.65
C HIS A 116 -13.19 -10.75 -3.97
N SER A 117 -12.31 -10.72 -2.98
CA SER A 117 -10.97 -10.14 -3.10
C SER A 117 -9.93 -11.15 -2.66
N ASP A 118 -8.86 -11.26 -3.46
CA ASP A 118 -7.69 -12.04 -3.10
C ASP A 118 -6.81 -11.21 -2.17
N VAL A 119 -6.37 -11.82 -1.08
CA VAL A 119 -5.52 -11.18 -0.06
C VAL A 119 -4.11 -11.70 -0.21
N PHE A 120 -3.18 -10.76 -0.34
CA PHE A 120 -1.76 -11.03 -0.46
C PHE A 120 -1.00 -10.41 0.69
N ARG A 121 -0.04 -11.15 1.23
CA ARG A 121 0.98 -10.61 2.12
C ARG A 121 2.15 -10.12 1.27
N VAL A 122 2.56 -8.88 1.50
CA VAL A 122 3.64 -8.22 0.76
C VAL A 122 4.69 -7.75 1.76
N GLU A 123 5.93 -8.19 1.60
CA GLU A 123 7.06 -7.80 2.44
C GLU A 123 8.10 -7.08 1.57
N PRO A 124 8.47 -5.82 1.90
CA PRO A 124 9.53 -5.12 1.17
C PRO A 124 10.87 -5.86 1.29
N LEU A 125 11.60 -5.94 0.18
CA LEU A 125 12.97 -6.50 0.16
C LEU A 125 14.02 -5.50 0.67
N ASP A 126 13.69 -4.22 0.73
CA ASP A 126 14.58 -3.19 1.28
C ASP A 126 14.63 -3.30 2.81
N ALA A 127 15.82 -3.62 3.33
CA ALA A 127 16.08 -3.70 4.78
C ALA A 127 15.85 -2.37 5.52
N LYS A 128 15.80 -1.24 4.81
CA LYS A 128 15.51 0.10 5.37
C LYS A 128 14.03 0.47 5.29
N ALA A 129 13.17 -0.42 4.80
CA ALA A 129 11.75 -0.18 4.73
C ALA A 129 11.17 0.12 6.12
N LEU A 130 10.32 1.13 6.21
CA LEU A 130 9.66 1.53 7.45
C LEU A 130 8.44 0.65 7.77
N VAL A 131 8.00 -0.17 6.82
CA VAL A 131 6.89 -1.11 6.97
C VAL A 131 7.44 -2.52 6.95
N ARG A 132 6.99 -3.34 7.92
CA ARG A 132 7.38 -4.76 8.00
C ARG A 132 6.69 -5.58 6.93
N TYR A 133 5.37 -5.38 6.77
CA TYR A 133 4.57 -6.04 5.77
C TYR A 133 3.27 -5.28 5.52
N TYR A 134 2.67 -5.61 4.39
CA TYR A 134 1.32 -5.21 4.01
C TYR A 134 0.45 -6.44 3.81
N HIS A 135 -0.86 -6.31 4.09
CA HIS A 135 -1.89 -7.14 3.48
C HIS A 135 -2.58 -6.30 2.41
N VAL A 136 -2.70 -6.86 1.22
CA VAL A 136 -3.22 -6.15 0.04
C VAL A 136 -4.41 -6.91 -0.51
N TRP A 137 -5.59 -6.28 -0.52
CA TRP A 137 -6.80 -6.82 -1.11
C TRP A 137 -6.90 -6.41 -2.57
N VAL A 138 -6.92 -7.40 -3.43
CA VAL A 138 -7.02 -7.23 -4.89
C VAL A 138 -8.32 -7.83 -5.39
N GLY A 139 -9.16 -7.01 -6.00
CA GLY A 139 -10.45 -7.46 -6.51
C GLY A 139 -11.03 -6.52 -7.56
N GLY A 140 -12.27 -6.82 -7.98
CA GLY A 140 -13.00 -6.02 -8.97
C GLY A 140 -12.71 -6.39 -10.42
N ASN A 141 -13.41 -5.71 -11.32
CA ASN A 141 -13.23 -5.82 -12.76
C ASN A 141 -13.22 -4.41 -13.38
N PRO A 142 -12.07 -3.90 -13.89
CA PRO A 142 -10.77 -4.55 -13.87
C PRO A 142 -10.23 -4.75 -12.44
N ARG A 143 -9.31 -5.69 -12.27
CA ARG A 143 -8.62 -5.94 -10.99
C ARG A 143 -7.88 -4.69 -10.54
N ARG A 144 -8.01 -4.35 -9.24
CA ARG A 144 -7.33 -3.23 -8.60
C ARG A 144 -7.14 -3.47 -7.11
N ILE A 145 -6.23 -2.74 -6.50
CA ILE A 145 -6.09 -2.73 -5.04
C ILE A 145 -7.29 -1.99 -4.45
N GLN A 146 -8.01 -2.63 -3.55
CA GLN A 146 -9.18 -2.04 -2.88
C GLN A 146 -8.86 -1.58 -1.48
N GLN A 147 -8.06 -2.36 -0.78
CA GLN A 147 -7.63 -2.09 0.58
C GLN A 147 -6.18 -2.49 0.77
N VAL A 148 -5.48 -1.76 1.62
CA VAL A 148 -4.14 -2.10 2.09
C VAL A 148 -4.13 -1.95 3.60
N GLU A 149 -3.69 -2.98 4.31
CA GLU A 149 -3.30 -2.87 5.71
C GLU A 149 -1.79 -2.91 5.80
N SER A 150 -1.23 -2.18 6.75
CA SER A 150 0.23 -2.13 6.97
C SER A 150 0.56 -2.24 8.44
N LEU A 151 1.71 -2.86 8.73
CA LEU A 151 2.35 -2.83 10.03
C LEU A 151 3.73 -2.20 9.90
N SER A 152 3.94 -1.05 10.51
CA SER A 152 5.25 -0.40 10.51
C SER A 152 6.24 -1.14 11.41
N VAL A 153 7.55 -0.89 11.22
CA VAL A 153 8.61 -1.41 12.10
C VAL A 153 8.46 -0.93 13.55
N LYS A 154 7.78 0.20 13.74
CA LYS A 154 7.49 0.82 15.05
C LYS A 154 6.16 0.39 15.66
N GLY A 155 5.39 -0.47 14.99
CA GLY A 155 4.14 -1.01 15.50
C GLY A 155 2.88 -0.21 15.12
N THR A 156 3.00 0.92 14.41
CA THR A 156 1.83 1.62 13.88
C THR A 156 1.12 0.73 12.86
N LYS A 157 -0.18 0.57 13.03
CA LYS A 157 -1.05 -0.10 12.05
C LYS A 157 -1.75 0.93 11.20
N GLY A 158 -1.79 0.70 9.91
CA GLY A 158 -2.52 1.53 8.95
C GLY A 158 -3.47 0.68 8.13
N GLN A 159 -4.67 1.20 7.88
CA GLN A 159 -5.61 0.64 6.90
C GLN A 159 -5.96 1.74 5.90
N VAL A 160 -5.86 1.42 4.63
CA VAL A 160 -6.11 2.33 3.51
C VAL A 160 -7.18 1.71 2.62
N ASN A 161 -8.28 2.41 2.43
CA ASN A 161 -9.36 2.03 1.51
C ASN A 161 -9.34 2.98 0.31
N LEU A 162 -9.37 2.43 -0.90
CA LEU A 162 -9.26 3.18 -2.14
C LEU A 162 -10.54 3.10 -2.97
N THR A 163 -11.02 4.25 -3.41
CA THR A 163 -12.06 4.39 -4.44
C THR A 163 -11.42 5.01 -5.67
N TYR A 164 -11.76 4.49 -6.85
CA TYR A 164 -11.13 4.88 -8.11
C TYR A 164 -12.10 5.59 -9.04
N GLY A 165 -11.58 6.59 -9.74
CA GLY A 165 -12.22 7.25 -10.88
C GLY A 165 -11.38 7.08 -12.15
N THR A 166 -12.01 7.30 -13.31
CA THR A 166 -11.32 7.28 -14.60
C THR A 166 -10.80 8.67 -14.92
N VAL A 167 -9.50 8.76 -15.25
CA VAL A 167 -8.86 9.99 -15.74
C VAL A 167 -8.43 9.76 -17.18
N GLU A 168 -8.78 10.69 -18.06
CA GLU A 168 -8.56 10.59 -19.50
C GLU A 168 -7.62 11.71 -19.99
N LYS A 169 -6.71 11.35 -20.91
CA LYS A 169 -5.89 12.28 -21.67
C LYS A 169 -5.78 11.81 -23.10
N GLY A 170 -6.52 12.45 -24.00
CA GLY A 170 -6.63 12.01 -25.40
C GLY A 170 -7.29 10.63 -25.46
N VAL A 171 -6.59 9.66 -26.03
CA VAL A 171 -7.07 8.26 -26.13
C VAL A 171 -6.70 7.39 -24.91
N GLU A 172 -5.82 7.89 -24.06
CA GLU A 172 -5.34 7.17 -22.89
C GLU A 172 -6.29 7.33 -21.71
N LYS A 173 -6.46 6.26 -20.96
CA LYS A 173 -7.33 6.22 -19.77
C LYS A 173 -6.62 5.50 -18.64
N TRP A 174 -6.67 6.11 -17.43
CA TRP A 174 -6.14 5.54 -16.23
C TRP A 174 -7.21 5.44 -15.15
N LEU A 175 -7.19 4.35 -14.42
CA LEU A 175 -7.99 4.18 -13.21
C LEU A 175 -7.16 4.68 -12.02
N LEU A 176 -7.42 5.91 -11.57
CA LEU A 176 -6.65 6.58 -10.51
C LEU A 176 -7.53 6.79 -9.28
N PRO A 177 -6.94 6.93 -8.07
CA PRO A 177 -7.71 7.20 -6.86
C PRO A 177 -8.55 8.47 -6.99
N GLU A 178 -9.82 8.36 -6.61
CA GLU A 178 -10.72 9.50 -6.43
C GLU A 178 -10.82 9.86 -4.95
N LYS A 179 -10.94 8.83 -4.10
CA LYS A 179 -10.98 8.98 -2.64
C LYS A 179 -10.12 7.91 -1.99
N VAL A 180 -9.44 8.31 -0.94
CA VAL A 180 -8.66 7.41 -0.08
C VAL A 180 -9.01 7.70 1.37
N HIS A 181 -9.46 6.67 2.08
CA HIS A 181 -9.68 6.71 3.51
C HIS A 181 -8.56 5.96 4.21
N ILE A 182 -7.88 6.64 5.14
CA ILE A 182 -6.77 6.09 5.91
C ILE A 182 -7.18 6.06 7.37
N HIS A 183 -7.12 4.88 7.98
CA HIS A 183 -7.27 4.68 9.42
C HIS A 183 -5.92 4.28 10.00
N LEU A 184 -5.49 4.97 11.05
CA LEU A 184 -4.21 4.78 11.72
C LEU A 184 -4.42 4.42 13.18
N ILE A 185 -3.69 3.42 13.67
CA ILE A 185 -3.65 3.02 15.07
C ILE A 185 -2.21 3.13 15.53
N PHE A 186 -1.97 4.03 16.46
CA PHE A 186 -0.64 4.24 17.06
C PHE A 186 -0.51 3.38 18.31
N PRO A 187 0.60 2.66 18.51
CA PRO A 187 0.82 1.89 19.72
C PRO A 187 0.92 2.80 20.95
N GLU A 188 0.44 2.31 22.09
CA GLU A 188 0.61 2.99 23.36
C GLU A 188 2.09 3.11 23.73
N GLY A 189 2.50 4.26 24.29
CA GLY A 189 3.86 4.46 24.79
C GLY A 189 4.91 4.85 23.77
N MET A 190 4.53 5.27 22.58
CA MET A 190 5.45 5.87 21.59
C MET A 190 5.87 7.28 22.01
N HIS A 191 6.55 7.39 23.15
CA HIS A 191 7.24 8.62 23.52
C HIS A 191 8.61 8.60 22.85
N ASN A 192 8.92 9.59 22.01
CA ASN A 192 10.24 9.86 21.39
C ASN A 192 10.72 8.90 20.28
N ALA A 193 9.87 8.30 19.47
CA ALA A 193 10.32 7.56 18.31
C ALA A 193 10.08 8.35 17.03
N ASP A 194 11.15 8.64 16.36
CA ASP A 194 11.27 9.27 15.04
C ASP A 194 10.12 8.90 14.09
N THR A 195 9.08 9.75 13.97
CA THR A 195 7.95 9.57 13.06
C THR A 195 8.33 9.96 11.64
N GLY A 196 9.46 9.46 11.17
CA GLY A 196 10.04 9.76 9.86
C GLY A 196 9.09 9.70 8.66
N SER A 197 7.86 9.21 8.87
CA SER A 197 6.82 9.11 7.86
C SER A 197 5.96 10.38 7.70
N PHE A 198 5.95 11.29 8.68
CA PHE A 198 5.05 12.46 8.69
C PHE A 198 5.77 13.81 8.55
N THR A 199 7.09 13.84 8.46
CA THR A 199 7.82 15.11 8.45
C THR A 199 8.09 15.62 7.04
N THR A 200 7.48 16.74 6.69
CA THR A 200 8.16 17.70 5.83
C THR A 200 9.20 18.43 6.70
N LYS A 201 10.48 18.11 6.52
CA LYS A 201 11.60 18.72 7.27
C LYS A 201 11.69 20.25 7.11
N ASP A 202 10.90 20.84 6.24
CA ASP A 202 11.07 22.21 5.75
C ASP A 202 10.07 23.23 6.30
N ASN A 203 9.20 22.84 7.26
CA ASN A 203 8.36 23.82 7.94
C ASN A 203 8.59 23.75 9.46
N PRO A 204 9.28 24.75 10.05
CA PRO A 204 9.38 24.85 11.50
C PRO A 204 7.99 25.17 12.04
N VAL A 205 7.33 24.12 12.56
CA VAL A 205 6.08 24.28 13.29
C VAL A 205 6.37 25.13 14.52
N SER A 206 5.71 26.27 14.58
CA SER A 206 5.71 27.15 15.73
C SER A 206 5.47 26.36 17.01
N SER A 207 6.17 26.73 18.06
CA SER A 207 6.35 26.11 19.38
C SER A 207 5.11 25.77 20.22
N GLY A 208 3.96 25.53 19.62
CA GLY A 208 2.69 25.14 20.26
C GLY A 208 2.08 23.82 19.80
N MET A 209 2.60 23.20 18.76
CA MET A 209 2.11 21.89 18.34
C MET A 209 2.87 20.77 19.06
N ARG A 210 2.14 19.91 19.77
CA ARG A 210 2.68 18.65 20.25
C ARG A 210 3.25 17.88 19.05
N ARG A 211 4.45 17.35 19.20
CA ARG A 211 5.10 16.58 18.14
C ARG A 211 4.21 15.39 17.78
N LEU A 212 4.20 15.01 16.52
CA LEU A 212 3.54 13.78 16.05
C LEU A 212 4.04 12.52 16.80
N ASP A 213 5.20 12.63 17.43
CA ASP A 213 5.83 11.62 18.28
C ASP A 213 5.04 11.29 19.57
N ASP A 214 4.13 12.19 20.00
CA ASP A 214 3.26 12.00 21.16
C ASP A 214 1.87 11.45 20.76
N MET A 215 1.69 11.01 19.50
CA MET A 215 0.41 10.47 19.05
C MET A 215 0.18 9.08 19.63
N SER A 216 -0.91 8.96 20.37
CA SER A 216 -1.45 7.69 20.82
C SER A 216 -2.92 7.59 20.39
N GLY A 217 -3.42 6.36 20.30
CA GLY A 217 -4.80 6.10 19.93
C GLY A 217 -5.01 5.94 18.42
N GLU A 218 -6.17 6.33 17.93
CA GLU A 218 -6.60 6.12 16.55
C GLU A 218 -6.81 7.45 15.84
N GLY A 219 -6.60 7.48 14.53
CA GLY A 219 -6.84 8.65 13.69
C GLY A 219 -7.33 8.28 12.31
N ASN A 220 -8.08 9.20 11.69
CA ASN A 220 -8.58 9.04 10.33
C ASN A 220 -8.14 10.19 9.44
N ILE A 221 -7.82 9.89 8.20
CA ILE A 221 -7.51 10.87 7.16
C ILE A 221 -8.33 10.52 5.93
N ASP A 222 -9.16 11.46 5.48
CA ASP A 222 -9.91 11.36 4.24
C ASP A 222 -9.25 12.24 3.18
N LEU A 223 -8.84 11.63 2.08
CA LEU A 223 -8.26 12.33 0.93
C LEU A 223 -9.22 12.27 -0.25
N SER A 224 -9.47 13.40 -0.88
CA SER A 224 -10.15 13.50 -2.17
C SER A 224 -9.16 14.01 -3.20
N TYR A 225 -9.08 13.33 -4.33
CA TYR A 225 -8.15 13.63 -5.43
C TYR A 225 -8.90 14.24 -6.59
N GLY A 226 -8.35 15.29 -7.18
CA GLY A 226 -8.94 15.96 -8.35
C GLY A 226 -7.90 16.73 -9.16
N GLU A 227 -8.34 17.27 -10.30
CA GLU A 227 -7.47 18.08 -11.16
C GLU A 227 -6.18 17.34 -11.58
N TRP A 228 -6.32 16.10 -12.00
CA TRP A 228 -5.19 15.29 -12.46
C TRP A 228 -4.57 15.85 -13.73
N GLN A 229 -3.25 15.99 -13.72
CA GLN A 229 -2.43 16.31 -14.90
C GLN A 229 -1.41 15.18 -15.08
N ILE A 230 -1.52 14.45 -16.19
CA ILE A 230 -0.77 13.22 -16.45
C ILE A 230 0.28 13.48 -17.51
N ASN A 231 1.50 12.94 -17.32
CA ASN A 231 2.61 12.96 -18.29
C ASN A 231 2.88 14.38 -18.81
N THR A 232 3.14 15.31 -17.89
CA THR A 232 3.46 16.71 -18.20
C THR A 232 4.96 16.97 -18.35
N GLY A 233 5.78 15.99 -18.06
CA GLY A 233 7.25 16.11 -18.12
C GLY A 233 7.83 16.88 -16.95
N LEU A 234 7.48 16.50 -15.72
CA LEU A 234 7.96 17.17 -14.50
C LEU A 234 9.48 17.21 -14.42
N ASP A 235 10.03 18.38 -14.09
CA ASP A 235 11.46 18.57 -13.92
C ASP A 235 11.97 17.87 -12.66
N ASP A 236 13.12 17.23 -12.74
CA ASP A 236 13.75 16.53 -11.61
C ASP A 236 14.15 17.46 -10.47
N ARG A 237 14.38 18.75 -10.75
CA ARG A 237 14.67 19.77 -9.75
C ARG A 237 13.55 19.92 -8.72
N LEU A 238 12.30 19.63 -9.11
CA LEU A 238 11.14 19.67 -8.20
C LEU A 238 11.27 18.67 -7.03
N PHE A 239 11.98 17.56 -7.24
CA PHE A 239 12.16 16.49 -6.28
C PHE A 239 13.48 16.54 -5.50
N GLN A 240 14.32 17.54 -5.78
CA GLN A 240 15.55 17.77 -5.02
C GLN A 240 15.21 18.46 -3.69
N LYS A 241 15.79 17.96 -2.61
CA LYS A 241 15.65 18.59 -1.29
C LYS A 241 16.28 19.99 -1.36
N LYS A 242 15.50 21.01 -1.06
CA LYS A 242 16.04 22.32 -0.69
C LYS A 242 16.64 22.27 0.70
#